data_c0629ae204e17b743c503d3a3efa3db9
#
_entry.id   c0629ae204e17b743c503d3a3efa3db9
#
_cell.length_a   1.000
_cell.length_b   1.000
_cell.length_c   1.000
_cell.angle_alpha   90.00
_cell.angle_beta   90.00
_cell.angle_gamma   90.00
#
_symmetry.space_group_name_H-M   'P 1'
#
loop_
_entity.id
_entity.type
_entity.pdbx_description
1 polymer ?
#
loop_
_entity_poly.entity_id
_entity_poly.type
_entity_poly.pdbx_seq_one_letter_code
_entity_poly.pdbx_strand_id
1 'polypeptide(L)'
;EQIVQQVRGRWRKERDAETGRIEAANRANQARVAVARREFYGRLAHEAWHAYADTRLRARGDGRLPRWLDEGLAQVLEAAPIDAGELRLGAPDPRRLAAVHQALRDGSLPPLADVLRAGPEQFLAGHATAAADAERMYLVSWALALDLAILAPVLSPAAVAGLCDEAPAADAVRRFETLVGTSLAAFEPAWRRRLLDLRPRDRAGRPVTQAR
;
A
#
# COMPACT_ATOMS: atom_id res chain seq x y z
N GLU A 1 46.16 -4.49 -47.39
CA GLU A 1 44.71 -4.24 -47.33
C GLU A 1 43.98 -5.18 -46.37
N GLN A 2 44.23 -6.50 -46.43
CA GLN A 2 43.58 -7.50 -45.55
C GLN A 2 43.82 -7.25 -44.06
N ILE A 3 45.01 -6.87 -43.61
CA ILE A 3 45.34 -6.57 -42.22
C ILE A 3 44.53 -5.39 -41.71
N VAL A 4 44.39 -4.33 -42.53
CA VAL A 4 43.61 -3.14 -42.18
C VAL A 4 42.11 -3.48 -42.00
N GLN A 5 41.58 -4.35 -42.84
CA GLN A 5 40.18 -4.81 -42.73
C GLN A 5 39.96 -5.67 -41.49
N GLN A 6 40.91 -6.55 -41.14
CA GLN A 6 40.87 -7.37 -39.94
C GLN A 6 40.91 -6.48 -38.67
N VAL A 7 41.83 -5.52 -38.64
CA VAL A 7 41.94 -4.58 -37.51
C VAL A 7 40.64 -3.77 -37.34
N ARG A 8 40.11 -3.20 -38.43
CA ARG A 8 38.83 -2.47 -38.42
C ARG A 8 37.67 -3.35 -37.96
N GLY A 9 37.63 -4.60 -38.39
CA GLY A 9 36.59 -5.55 -37.96
C GLY A 9 36.66 -5.85 -36.47
N ARG A 10 37.86 -6.03 -35.92
CA ARG A 10 38.09 -6.24 -34.48
C ARG A 10 37.68 -5.02 -33.65
N TRP A 11 38.10 -3.81 -34.05
CA TRP A 11 37.75 -2.59 -33.40
C TRP A 11 36.23 -2.32 -33.37
N ARG A 12 35.52 -2.64 -34.46
CA ARG A 12 34.05 -2.53 -34.46
C ARG A 12 33.42 -3.47 -33.46
N LYS A 13 33.83 -4.73 -33.42
CA LYS A 13 33.32 -5.73 -32.46
C LYS A 13 33.58 -5.31 -31.01
N GLU A 14 34.79 -4.83 -30.71
CA GLU A 14 35.13 -4.35 -29.35
C GLU A 14 34.30 -3.13 -28.97
N ARG A 15 34.16 -2.14 -29.85
CA ARG A 15 33.33 -0.97 -29.62
C ARG A 15 31.86 -1.35 -29.43
N ASP A 16 31.33 -2.21 -30.27
CA ASP A 16 29.90 -2.59 -30.19
C ASP A 16 29.63 -3.41 -28.92
N ALA A 17 30.58 -4.23 -28.48
CA ALA A 17 30.51 -4.93 -27.19
C ALA A 17 30.55 -3.96 -26.02
N GLU A 18 31.43 -2.94 -26.05
CA GLU A 18 31.52 -1.93 -24.99
C GLU A 18 30.28 -1.05 -24.94
N THR A 19 29.75 -0.61 -26.09
CA THR A 19 28.51 0.11 -26.19
C THR A 19 27.35 -0.69 -25.56
N GLY A 20 27.26 -1.99 -25.88
CA GLY A 20 26.26 -2.88 -25.26
C GLY A 20 26.38 -3.00 -23.76
N ARG A 21 27.60 -3.03 -23.19
CA ARG A 21 27.84 -3.02 -21.75
C ARG A 21 27.38 -1.72 -21.10
N ILE A 22 27.74 -0.58 -21.72
CA ILE A 22 27.34 0.76 -21.22
C ILE A 22 25.82 0.89 -21.23
N GLU A 23 25.15 0.49 -22.30
CA GLU A 23 23.70 0.52 -22.39
C GLU A 23 23.02 -0.38 -21.33
N ALA A 24 23.56 -1.58 -21.10
CA ALA A 24 23.07 -2.48 -20.07
C ALA A 24 23.24 -1.88 -18.67
N ALA A 25 24.41 -1.29 -18.38
CA ALA A 25 24.67 -0.60 -17.13
C ALA A 25 23.74 0.61 -16.94
N ASN A 26 23.50 1.39 -17.97
CA ASN A 26 22.59 2.53 -17.92
C ASN A 26 21.14 2.08 -17.66
N ARG A 27 20.65 1.03 -18.32
CA ARG A 27 19.31 0.46 -18.04
C ARG A 27 19.21 -0.02 -16.60
N ALA A 28 20.22 -0.72 -16.08
CA ALA A 28 20.25 -1.17 -14.69
C ALA A 28 20.24 -0.01 -13.70
N ASN A 29 21.01 1.06 -13.95
CA ASN A 29 21.02 2.25 -13.12
C ASN A 29 19.69 3.00 -13.16
N GLN A 30 19.08 3.15 -14.32
CA GLN A 30 17.75 3.77 -14.46
C GLN A 30 16.68 2.99 -13.68
N ALA A 31 16.74 1.65 -13.73
CA ALA A 31 15.82 0.81 -12.94
C ALA A 31 16.02 1.02 -11.44
N ARG A 32 17.27 1.07 -10.95
CA ARG A 32 17.59 1.34 -9.53
C ARG A 32 17.10 2.72 -9.09
N VAL A 33 17.35 3.74 -9.89
CA VAL A 33 16.88 5.11 -9.61
C VAL A 33 15.36 5.17 -9.57
N ALA A 34 14.66 4.47 -10.48
CA ALA A 34 13.21 4.42 -10.50
C ALA A 34 12.65 3.75 -9.23
N VAL A 35 13.28 2.68 -8.73
CA VAL A 35 12.90 2.02 -7.47
C VAL A 35 13.13 2.97 -6.29
N ALA A 36 14.35 3.50 -6.14
CA ALA A 36 14.70 4.41 -5.05
C ALA A 36 13.78 5.64 -4.99
N ARG A 37 13.46 6.20 -6.16
CA ARG A 37 12.51 7.32 -6.27
C ARG A 37 11.11 6.95 -5.81
N ARG A 38 10.61 5.78 -6.19
CA ARG A 38 9.28 5.29 -5.75
C ARG A 38 9.25 5.14 -4.23
N GLU A 39 10.27 4.51 -3.64
CA GLU A 39 10.36 4.31 -2.20
C GLU A 39 10.44 5.64 -1.44
N PHE A 40 11.23 6.58 -1.94
CA PHE A 40 11.35 7.91 -1.35
C PHE A 40 10.03 8.67 -1.36
N TYR A 41 9.36 8.77 -2.52
CA TYR A 41 8.09 9.48 -2.62
C TYR A 41 6.96 8.76 -1.91
N GLY A 42 6.98 7.42 -1.87
CA GLY A 42 6.03 6.65 -1.09
C GLY A 42 6.11 6.99 0.39
N ARG A 43 7.32 6.95 0.98
CA ARG A 43 7.55 7.36 2.38
C ARG A 43 7.15 8.82 2.63
N LEU A 44 7.50 9.72 1.72
CA LEU A 44 7.11 11.12 1.83
C LEU A 44 5.59 11.28 1.85
N ALA A 45 4.86 10.56 1.01
CA ALA A 45 3.40 10.58 0.99
C ALA A 45 2.79 10.02 2.29
N HIS A 46 3.39 8.95 2.85
CA HIS A 46 3.03 8.37 4.13
C HIS A 46 3.16 9.41 5.27
N GLU A 47 4.32 10.01 5.43
CA GLU A 47 4.58 11.01 6.48
C GLU A 47 3.75 12.30 6.27
N ALA A 48 3.57 12.71 5.02
CA ALA A 48 2.71 13.85 4.69
C ALA A 48 1.24 13.62 5.08
N TRP A 49 0.76 12.38 4.95
CA TRP A 49 -0.57 12.02 5.45
C TRP A 49 -0.68 12.22 6.96
N HIS A 50 0.24 11.69 7.75
CA HIS A 50 0.21 11.86 9.20
C HIS A 50 0.27 13.35 9.61
N ALA A 51 1.14 14.12 8.98
CA ALA A 51 1.23 15.56 9.22
C ALA A 51 -0.08 16.28 8.87
N TYR A 52 -0.71 15.92 7.77
CA TYR A 52 -2.01 16.44 7.35
C TYR A 52 -3.13 16.06 8.35
N ALA A 53 -3.21 14.79 8.72
CA ALA A 53 -4.21 14.27 9.64
C ALA A 53 -4.10 14.95 11.02
N ASP A 54 -2.88 15.04 11.56
CA ASP A 54 -2.59 15.72 12.82
C ASP A 54 -2.99 17.20 12.78
N THR A 55 -2.65 17.89 11.69
CA THR A 55 -2.91 19.33 11.57
C THR A 55 -4.39 19.65 11.35
N ARG A 56 -5.08 18.86 10.51
CA ARG A 56 -6.43 19.18 10.05
C ARG A 56 -7.51 18.60 10.95
N LEU A 57 -7.31 17.40 11.47
CA LEU A 57 -8.31 16.75 12.32
C LEU A 57 -8.23 17.26 13.75
N ARG A 58 -7.02 17.38 14.33
CA ARG A 58 -6.85 17.97 15.66
C ARG A 58 -7.28 19.43 15.76
N ALA A 59 -6.98 20.24 14.74
CA ALA A 59 -7.35 21.65 14.74
C ALA A 59 -8.88 21.87 14.75
N ARG A 60 -9.66 20.88 14.34
CA ARG A 60 -11.14 20.92 14.37
C ARG A 60 -11.74 20.40 15.67
N GLY A 61 -10.92 19.89 16.60
CA GLY A 61 -11.40 19.26 17.83
C GLY A 61 -12.00 17.87 17.61
N ASP A 62 -11.84 17.29 16.41
CA ASP A 62 -12.46 16.02 16.01
C ASP A 62 -11.72 14.78 16.57
N GLY A 63 -10.78 14.97 17.54
CA GLY A 63 -10.02 13.87 18.13
C GLY A 63 -8.94 13.28 17.18
N ARG A 64 -8.52 12.04 17.44
CA ARG A 64 -7.55 11.31 16.60
C ARG A 64 -8.26 10.26 15.77
N LEU A 65 -7.78 10.04 14.54
CA LEU A 65 -8.17 8.88 13.77
C LEU A 65 -7.86 7.57 14.52
N PRO A 66 -8.73 6.56 14.41
CA PRO A 66 -8.37 5.22 14.85
C PRO A 66 -7.07 4.77 14.15
N ARG A 67 -6.17 4.12 14.88
CA ARG A 67 -4.83 3.79 14.37
C ARG A 67 -4.87 3.00 13.07
N TRP A 68 -5.81 2.04 12.96
CA TRP A 68 -5.98 1.26 11.74
C TRP A 68 -6.31 2.11 10.51
N LEU A 69 -7.10 3.19 10.68
CA LEU A 69 -7.49 4.05 9.56
C LEU A 69 -6.36 5.02 9.21
N ASP A 70 -5.70 5.59 10.21
CA ASP A 70 -4.57 6.49 10.03
C ASP A 70 -3.43 5.80 9.29
N GLU A 71 -2.97 4.65 9.79
CA GLU A 71 -1.94 3.85 9.14
C GLU A 71 -2.39 3.28 7.80
N GLY A 72 -3.65 2.84 7.72
CA GLY A 72 -4.20 2.29 6.49
C GLY A 72 -4.20 3.30 5.34
N LEU A 73 -4.65 4.54 5.59
CA LEU A 73 -4.64 5.61 4.59
C LEU A 73 -3.23 6.06 4.24
N ALA A 74 -2.32 6.17 5.24
CA ALA A 74 -0.92 6.45 4.98
C ALA A 74 -0.30 5.43 4.01
N GLN A 75 -0.59 4.14 4.20
CA GLN A 75 -0.10 3.08 3.33
C GLN A 75 -0.78 3.04 1.95
N VAL A 76 -2.05 3.44 1.85
CA VAL A 76 -2.73 3.60 0.55
C VAL A 76 -2.03 4.69 -0.28
N LEU A 77 -1.67 5.81 0.34
CA LEU A 77 -0.93 6.90 -0.31
C LEU A 77 0.52 6.50 -0.63
N GLU A 78 1.20 5.82 0.28
CA GLU A 78 2.56 5.29 0.08
C GLU A 78 2.65 4.36 -1.13
N ALA A 79 1.65 3.50 -1.31
CA ALA A 79 1.60 2.54 -2.40
C ALA A 79 1.17 3.15 -3.74
N ALA A 80 0.58 4.34 -3.73
CA ALA A 80 0.04 4.96 -4.92
C ALA A 80 1.15 5.37 -5.91
N PRO A 81 1.07 5.00 -7.18
CA PRO A 81 2.04 5.43 -8.17
C PRO A 81 1.92 6.92 -8.45
N ILE A 82 3.08 7.58 -8.55
CA ILE A 82 3.17 8.95 -9.07
C ILE A 82 3.48 8.86 -10.57
N ASP A 83 2.55 9.33 -11.40
CA ASP A 83 2.69 9.35 -12.83
C ASP A 83 2.47 10.77 -13.35
N ALA A 84 3.41 11.29 -14.13
CA ALA A 84 3.41 12.68 -14.65
C ALA A 84 3.19 13.76 -13.57
N GLY A 85 3.65 13.53 -12.33
CA GLY A 85 3.48 14.45 -11.19
C GLY A 85 2.15 14.31 -10.45
N GLU A 86 1.29 13.38 -10.86
CA GLU A 86 0.00 13.11 -10.23
C GLU A 86 0.03 11.82 -9.41
N LEU A 87 -0.53 11.86 -8.20
CA LEU A 87 -0.75 10.67 -7.37
C LEU A 87 -2.00 9.94 -7.87
N ARG A 88 -1.83 8.71 -8.35
CA ARG A 88 -2.94 7.90 -8.87
C ARG A 88 -3.43 6.92 -7.81
N LEU A 89 -4.60 7.22 -7.25
CA LEU A 89 -5.33 6.31 -6.37
C LEU A 89 -6.27 5.43 -7.22
N GLY A 90 -6.45 4.16 -6.83
CA GLY A 90 -7.49 3.31 -7.43
C GLY A 90 -7.05 1.90 -7.82
N ALA A 91 -5.77 1.60 -7.88
CA ALA A 91 -5.30 0.23 -8.08
C ALA A 91 -4.60 -0.29 -6.81
N PRO A 92 -4.94 -1.51 -6.35
CA PRO A 92 -4.24 -2.10 -5.22
C PRO A 92 -2.78 -2.37 -5.57
N ASP A 93 -1.86 -2.12 -4.63
CA ASP A 93 -0.46 -2.50 -4.78
C ASP A 93 -0.34 -4.02 -4.95
N PRO A 94 0.30 -4.52 -6.03
CA PRO A 94 0.35 -5.95 -6.31
C PRO A 94 1.05 -6.78 -5.25
N ARG A 95 2.07 -6.23 -4.57
CA ARG A 95 2.83 -6.94 -3.53
C ARG A 95 2.00 -7.08 -2.26
N ARG A 96 1.36 -5.98 -1.82
CA ARG A 96 0.47 -5.99 -0.66
C ARG A 96 -0.75 -6.86 -0.90
N LEU A 97 -1.33 -6.80 -2.12
CA LEU A 97 -2.46 -7.68 -2.48
C LEU A 97 -2.06 -9.16 -2.45
N ALA A 98 -0.88 -9.51 -2.97
CA ALA A 98 -0.37 -10.88 -2.91
C ALA A 98 -0.16 -11.34 -1.46
N ALA A 99 0.36 -10.48 -0.58
CA ALA A 99 0.51 -10.76 0.85
C ALA A 99 -0.85 -10.95 1.55
N VAL A 100 -1.85 -10.11 1.25
CA VAL A 100 -3.23 -10.28 1.75
C VAL A 100 -3.81 -11.61 1.30
N HIS A 101 -3.68 -11.96 0.01
CA HIS A 101 -4.16 -13.24 -0.51
C HIS A 101 -3.48 -14.43 0.16
N GLN A 102 -2.18 -14.36 0.42
CA GLN A 102 -1.46 -15.41 1.13
C GLN A 102 -1.96 -15.54 2.56
N ALA A 103 -2.04 -14.43 3.30
CA ALA A 103 -2.49 -14.42 4.68
C ALA A 103 -3.96 -14.86 4.83
N LEU A 104 -4.82 -14.59 3.83
CA LEU A 104 -6.19 -15.11 3.79
C LEU A 104 -6.23 -16.62 3.61
N ARG A 105 -5.39 -17.19 2.72
CA ARG A 105 -5.30 -18.63 2.50
C ARG A 105 -4.78 -19.38 3.72
N ASP A 106 -3.80 -18.77 4.40
CA ASP A 106 -3.18 -19.36 5.59
C ASP A 106 -4.01 -19.14 6.87
N GLY A 107 -5.09 -18.38 6.80
CA GLY A 107 -5.89 -18.03 7.96
C GLY A 107 -5.14 -17.17 8.98
N SER A 108 -4.06 -16.47 8.57
CA SER A 108 -3.17 -15.71 9.46
C SER A 108 -3.52 -14.24 9.59
N LEU A 109 -4.55 -13.75 8.87
CA LEU A 109 -5.03 -12.38 9.08
C LEU A 109 -5.76 -12.27 10.42
N PRO A 110 -5.44 -11.25 11.24
CA PRO A 110 -6.14 -11.01 12.49
C PRO A 110 -7.64 -10.74 12.26
N PRO A 111 -8.50 -11.06 13.25
CA PRO A 111 -9.90 -10.65 13.23
C PRO A 111 -10.02 -9.13 13.13
N LEU A 112 -10.98 -8.63 12.36
CA LEU A 112 -11.20 -7.17 12.24
C LEU A 112 -11.51 -6.53 13.59
N ALA A 113 -12.19 -7.23 14.49
CA ALA A 113 -12.46 -6.71 15.82
C ALA A 113 -11.19 -6.32 16.58
N ASP A 114 -10.10 -7.09 16.43
CA ASP A 114 -8.81 -6.82 17.08
C ASP A 114 -8.12 -5.63 16.41
N VAL A 115 -8.16 -5.56 15.09
CA VAL A 115 -7.61 -4.43 14.33
C VAL A 115 -8.32 -3.11 14.67
N LEU A 116 -9.65 -3.13 14.75
CA LEU A 116 -10.45 -1.96 15.07
C LEU A 116 -10.22 -1.42 16.49
N ARG A 117 -9.90 -2.30 17.43
CA ARG A 117 -9.60 -1.94 18.84
C ARG A 117 -8.12 -1.64 19.08
N ALA A 118 -7.25 -1.92 18.12
CA ALA A 118 -5.81 -1.82 18.31
C ALA A 118 -5.37 -0.38 18.57
N GLY A 119 -4.60 -0.20 19.63
CA GLY A 119 -3.89 1.03 19.94
C GLY A 119 -2.50 1.09 19.27
N PRO A 120 -1.73 2.16 19.55
CA PRO A 120 -0.40 2.33 18.96
C PRO A 120 0.58 1.17 19.22
N GLU A 121 0.46 0.52 20.38
CA GLU A 121 1.36 -0.54 20.83
C GLU A 121 1.31 -1.79 19.93
N GLN A 122 0.14 -2.12 19.36
CA GLN A 122 -0.02 -3.25 18.45
C GLN A 122 0.62 -3.01 17.07
N PHE A 123 0.93 -1.75 16.76
CA PHE A 123 1.64 -1.36 15.54
C PHE A 123 3.15 -1.17 15.76
N LEU A 124 3.66 -1.41 16.97
CA LEU A 124 5.09 -1.31 17.29
C LEU A 124 5.76 -2.68 17.22
N ALA A 125 6.82 -2.79 16.46
CA ALA A 125 7.64 -4.01 16.35
C ALA A 125 8.74 -4.02 17.42
N GLY A 126 8.45 -4.58 18.60
CA GLY A 126 9.45 -4.70 19.69
C GLY A 126 10.35 -5.94 19.61
N HIS A 127 9.84 -7.06 19.08
CA HIS A 127 10.52 -8.36 18.95
C HIS A 127 10.11 -9.05 17.65
N ALA A 128 10.82 -10.12 17.24
CA ALA A 128 10.59 -10.78 15.96
C ALA A 128 9.13 -11.29 15.76
N THR A 129 8.50 -11.84 16.79
CA THR A 129 7.08 -12.25 16.76
C THR A 129 6.16 -11.04 16.71
N ALA A 130 6.43 -9.99 17.49
CA ALA A 130 5.68 -8.75 17.47
C ALA A 130 5.82 -8.01 16.12
N ALA A 131 6.96 -8.16 15.43
CA ALA A 131 7.16 -7.63 14.10
C ALA A 131 6.22 -8.27 13.06
N ALA A 132 6.07 -9.61 13.11
CA ALA A 132 5.16 -10.31 12.20
C ALA A 132 3.69 -9.98 12.48
N ASP A 133 3.31 -9.79 13.73
CA ASP A 133 1.95 -9.41 14.11
C ASP A 133 1.66 -7.95 13.72
N ALA A 134 2.59 -7.04 13.97
CA ALA A 134 2.50 -5.66 13.52
C ALA A 134 2.37 -5.58 11.99
N GLU A 135 3.16 -6.34 11.24
CA GLU A 135 3.07 -6.40 9.77
C GLU A 135 1.68 -6.83 9.31
N ARG A 136 1.06 -7.82 9.97
CA ARG A 136 -0.31 -8.24 9.67
C ARG A 136 -1.35 -7.17 10.00
N MET A 137 -1.17 -6.45 11.13
CA MET A 137 -2.01 -5.31 11.48
C MET A 137 -1.95 -4.22 10.42
N TYR A 138 -0.75 -3.85 9.97
CA TYR A 138 -0.55 -2.90 8.87
C TYR A 138 -1.19 -3.40 7.57
N LEU A 139 -1.04 -4.67 7.24
CA LEU A 139 -1.59 -5.25 6.02
C LEU A 139 -3.12 -5.21 5.99
N VAL A 140 -3.78 -5.55 7.11
CA VAL A 140 -5.25 -5.46 7.25
C VAL A 140 -5.70 -4.01 7.20
N SER A 141 -5.01 -3.10 7.89
CA SER A 141 -5.31 -1.67 7.89
C SER A 141 -5.25 -1.08 6.48
N TRP A 142 -4.22 -1.42 5.71
CA TRP A 142 -4.12 -1.03 4.30
C TRP A 142 -5.29 -1.56 3.47
N ALA A 143 -5.60 -2.86 3.57
CA ALA A 143 -6.66 -3.48 2.79
C ALA A 143 -8.03 -2.91 3.13
N LEU A 144 -8.29 -2.64 4.42
CA LEU A 144 -9.55 -2.06 4.88
C LEU A 144 -9.68 -0.59 4.44
N ALA A 145 -8.63 0.22 4.60
CA ALA A 145 -8.61 1.60 4.15
C ALA A 145 -8.77 1.71 2.62
N LEU A 146 -8.12 0.83 1.84
CA LEU A 146 -8.29 0.76 0.39
C LEU A 146 -9.75 0.45 0.01
N ASP A 147 -10.38 -0.53 0.68
CA ASP A 147 -11.78 -0.88 0.43
C ASP A 147 -12.70 0.31 0.71
N LEU A 148 -12.59 0.89 1.91
CA LEU A 148 -13.50 1.94 2.38
C LEU A 148 -13.28 3.32 1.75
N ALA A 149 -12.08 3.62 1.28
CA ALA A 149 -11.75 4.91 0.65
C ALA A 149 -11.88 4.88 -0.88
N ILE A 150 -11.60 3.74 -1.52
CA ILE A 150 -11.38 3.66 -2.97
C ILE A 150 -12.33 2.67 -3.66
N LEU A 151 -12.43 1.42 -3.16
CA LEU A 151 -13.15 0.36 -3.86
C LEU A 151 -14.67 0.40 -3.62
N ALA A 152 -15.05 0.66 -2.38
CA ALA A 152 -16.44 0.84 -1.94
C ALA A 152 -16.51 2.07 -1.01
N PRO A 153 -16.35 3.29 -1.57
CA PRO A 153 -16.10 4.48 -0.78
C PRO A 153 -17.28 4.83 0.14
N VAL A 154 -17.00 4.82 1.45
CA VAL A 154 -17.94 5.22 2.51
C VAL A 154 -17.36 6.31 3.40
N LEU A 155 -16.08 6.67 3.23
CA LEU A 155 -15.39 7.68 4.03
C LEU A 155 -15.75 9.08 3.54
N SER A 156 -16.84 9.65 4.08
CA SER A 156 -17.13 11.08 3.97
C SER A 156 -16.47 11.86 5.12
N PRO A 157 -16.35 13.20 5.04
CA PRO A 157 -15.85 14.00 6.16
C PRO A 157 -16.64 13.79 7.47
N ALA A 158 -17.95 13.64 7.38
CA ALA A 158 -18.81 13.37 8.54
C ALA A 158 -18.59 11.96 9.11
N ALA A 159 -18.40 10.95 8.23
CA ALA A 159 -18.10 9.59 8.64
C ALA A 159 -16.73 9.50 9.33
N VAL A 160 -15.72 10.21 8.82
CA VAL A 160 -14.39 10.30 9.43
C VAL A 160 -14.47 10.99 10.79
N ALA A 161 -15.21 12.10 10.92
CA ALA A 161 -15.43 12.78 12.19
C ALA A 161 -16.06 11.85 13.24
N GLY A 162 -17.06 11.04 12.83
CA GLY A 162 -17.69 10.06 13.72
C GLY A 162 -16.75 8.90 14.17
N LEU A 163 -15.65 8.67 13.45
CA LEU A 163 -14.61 7.72 13.85
C LEU A 163 -13.56 8.34 14.80
N CYS A 164 -13.38 9.67 14.75
CA CYS A 164 -12.35 10.40 15.52
C CYS A 164 -12.70 10.65 16.99
N ASP A 165 -13.84 10.21 17.46
CA ASP A 165 -14.29 10.43 18.83
C ASP A 165 -13.36 9.75 19.85
N GLU A 166 -13.05 10.43 20.98
CA GLU A 166 -12.20 9.92 22.06
C GLU A 166 -12.85 8.79 22.88
N ALA A 167 -13.92 8.21 22.39
CA ALA A 167 -14.63 7.14 23.03
C ALA A 167 -13.77 5.89 23.27
N PRO A 168 -14.08 5.09 24.33
CA PRO A 168 -13.32 3.89 24.66
C PRO A 168 -13.14 2.92 23.49
N ALA A 169 -12.03 2.18 23.46
CA ALA A 169 -11.77 1.12 22.48
C ALA A 169 -12.90 0.08 22.36
N ALA A 170 -13.69 -0.10 23.43
CA ALA A 170 -14.89 -0.94 23.45
C ALA A 170 -15.95 -0.50 22.41
N ASP A 171 -15.99 0.77 22.05
CA ASP A 171 -16.95 1.31 21.08
C ASP A 171 -16.43 1.29 19.62
N ALA A 172 -15.18 0.92 19.41
CA ALA A 172 -14.55 0.94 18.07
C ALA A 172 -15.33 0.09 17.06
N VAL A 173 -15.77 -1.10 17.46
CA VAL A 173 -16.56 -2.00 16.59
C VAL A 173 -17.91 -1.38 16.26
N ARG A 174 -18.62 -0.85 17.23
CA ARG A 174 -19.93 -0.20 17.03
C ARG A 174 -19.83 1.00 16.07
N ARG A 175 -18.80 1.84 16.24
CA ARG A 175 -18.55 2.97 15.32
C ARG A 175 -18.26 2.50 13.90
N PHE A 176 -17.49 1.43 13.77
CA PHE A 176 -17.25 0.82 12.47
C PHE A 176 -18.53 0.25 11.85
N GLU A 177 -19.37 -0.44 12.62
CA GLU A 177 -20.66 -0.96 12.15
C GLU A 177 -21.60 0.17 11.69
N THR A 178 -21.58 1.30 12.41
CA THR A 178 -22.32 2.51 12.00
C THR A 178 -21.79 3.06 10.68
N LEU A 179 -20.47 3.10 10.50
CA LEU A 179 -19.81 3.55 9.27
C LEU A 179 -20.23 2.70 8.07
N VAL A 180 -20.16 1.37 8.20
CA VAL A 180 -20.41 0.44 7.08
C VAL A 180 -21.89 0.05 6.94
N GLY A 181 -22.75 0.44 7.86
CA GLY A 181 -24.20 0.19 7.84
C GLY A 181 -24.59 -1.26 8.05
N THR A 182 -23.69 -2.11 8.59
CA THR A 182 -23.96 -3.52 8.85
C THR A 182 -23.12 -4.04 10.02
N SER A 183 -23.51 -5.19 10.61
CA SER A 183 -22.72 -5.79 11.69
C SER A 183 -21.34 -6.27 11.21
N LEU A 184 -20.35 -6.24 12.10
CA LEU A 184 -19.00 -6.73 11.82
C LEU A 184 -19.03 -8.23 11.42
N ALA A 185 -19.89 -9.01 12.06
CA ALA A 185 -20.07 -10.44 11.75
C ALA A 185 -20.56 -10.69 10.32
N ALA A 186 -21.34 -9.79 9.73
CA ALA A 186 -21.76 -9.85 8.34
C ALA A 186 -20.73 -9.22 7.38
N PHE A 187 -20.12 -8.11 7.79
CA PHE A 187 -19.14 -7.38 6.97
C PHE A 187 -17.85 -8.17 6.74
N GLU A 188 -17.23 -8.68 7.79
CA GLU A 188 -15.89 -9.29 7.70
C GLU A 188 -15.80 -10.45 6.73
N PRO A 189 -16.71 -11.47 6.75
CA PRO A 189 -16.65 -12.56 5.78
C PRO A 189 -16.90 -12.09 4.34
N ALA A 190 -17.77 -11.11 4.14
CA ALA A 190 -18.04 -10.55 2.82
C ALA A 190 -16.84 -9.76 2.29
N TRP A 191 -16.20 -8.95 3.14
CA TRP A 191 -14.98 -8.20 2.84
C TRP A 191 -13.80 -9.12 2.51
N ARG A 192 -13.56 -10.19 3.30
CA ARG A 192 -12.50 -11.17 3.04
C ARG A 192 -12.70 -11.87 1.68
N ARG A 193 -13.94 -12.20 1.30
CA ARG A 193 -14.23 -12.73 -0.04
C ARG A 193 -13.94 -11.72 -1.14
N ARG A 194 -14.38 -10.46 -0.99
CA ARG A 194 -14.05 -9.40 -1.97
C ARG A 194 -12.55 -9.24 -2.16
N LEU A 195 -11.77 -9.29 -1.08
CA LEU A 195 -10.31 -9.23 -1.18
C LEU A 195 -9.73 -10.37 -2.02
N LEU A 196 -10.22 -11.60 -1.85
CA LEU A 196 -9.77 -12.76 -2.65
C LEU A 196 -10.11 -12.60 -4.13
N ASP A 197 -11.19 -11.90 -4.45
CA ASP A 197 -11.62 -11.65 -5.83
C ASP A 197 -10.89 -10.48 -6.49
N LEU A 198 -10.21 -9.63 -5.71
CA LEU A 198 -9.42 -8.53 -6.26
C LEU A 198 -8.29 -9.06 -7.15
N ARG A 199 -8.07 -8.38 -8.25
CA ARG A 199 -6.96 -8.67 -9.16
C ARG A 199 -6.07 -7.44 -9.30
N PRO A 200 -4.74 -7.63 -9.39
CA PRO A 200 -3.84 -6.53 -9.73
C PRO A 200 -4.28 -5.91 -11.05
N ARG A 201 -4.20 -4.59 -11.13
CA ARG A 201 -4.47 -3.86 -12.36
C ARG A 201 -3.18 -3.25 -12.89
N ASP A 202 -3.05 -3.20 -14.22
CA ASP A 202 -1.95 -2.49 -14.86
C ASP A 202 -2.13 -0.96 -14.74
N ARG A 203 -1.17 -0.21 -15.25
CA ARG A 203 -1.24 1.27 -15.26
C ARG A 203 -2.43 1.83 -16.02
N ALA A 204 -3.01 1.05 -16.93
CA ALA A 204 -4.21 1.41 -17.69
C ALA A 204 -5.50 0.94 -17.02
N GLY A 205 -5.42 0.40 -15.78
CA GLY A 205 -6.58 -0.11 -15.03
C GLY A 205 -7.07 -1.48 -15.48
N ARG A 206 -6.34 -2.17 -16.37
CA ARG A 206 -6.72 -3.50 -16.88
C ARG A 206 -6.22 -4.60 -15.93
N PRO A 207 -6.97 -5.70 -15.72
CA PRO A 207 -6.51 -6.81 -14.91
C PRO A 207 -5.19 -7.37 -15.46
N VAL A 208 -4.21 -7.54 -14.59
CA VAL A 208 -2.96 -8.24 -14.93
C VAL A 208 -3.22 -9.73 -14.80
N THR A 209 -3.21 -10.44 -15.91
CA THR A 209 -3.26 -11.91 -15.92
C THR A 209 -1.91 -12.42 -15.41
N GLN A 210 -1.89 -13.06 -14.26
CA GLN A 210 -0.69 -13.78 -13.83
C GLN A 210 -0.46 -14.93 -14.81
N ALA A 211 0.68 -14.93 -15.52
CA ALA A 211 1.14 -16.10 -16.22
C ALA A 211 1.38 -17.23 -15.19
N ARG A 212 0.76 -18.37 -15.42
CA ARG A 212 0.93 -19.60 -14.62
C ARG A 212 2.35 -20.13 -14.73
#